data_f4d7edc71ea7174edd40d82cc9611acc
#
_entry.id   f4d7edc71ea7174edd40d82cc9611acc
#
_cell.length_a   1.000
_cell.length_b   1.000
_cell.length_c   1.000
_cell.angle_alpha   90.00
_cell.angle_beta   90.00
_cell.angle_gamma   90.00
#
_symmetry.space_group_name_H-M   'P 1'
#
loop_
_entity.id
_entity.type
_entity.pdbx_description
1 polymer ?
#
loop_
_entity_poly.entity_id
_entity_poly.type
_entity_poly.pdbx_seq_one_letter_code
_entity_poly.pdbx_strand_id
1 'polypeptide(L)'
;IDEDPESYISFEFAFHNIEWLKEDDEGSRRGTMCTSIDVMIFARKGNRKWLIPIEWKYTETYNGKDKTNAKRMDRYAHLIESSKRLKTPEHGVAHSIYFVEPSYELMRQTVLCEQIVSHKFADDFFHINVIPRRHYELRNAVEKEFIPMLEDKSKFKIFDPEELLSPLNGNMAYDELLKYLKERYWGSVK
;
A
#
# COMPACT_ATOMS: atom_id res chain seq x y z
N ILE A 1 5.76 9.48 12.82
CA ILE A 1 6.10 8.26 13.58
C ILE A 1 5.72 8.59 14.98
N ASP A 2 4.78 7.85 15.56
CA ASP A 2 4.45 7.97 16.96
C ASP A 2 5.75 7.94 17.76
N GLU A 3 5.94 8.88 18.66
CA GLU A 3 7.17 8.99 19.46
C GLU A 3 7.31 7.84 20.49
N ASP A 4 6.38 6.88 20.46
CA ASP A 4 6.49 5.67 21.26
C ASP A 4 7.52 4.72 20.63
N PRO A 5 8.74 4.63 21.20
CA PRO A 5 9.82 3.80 20.67
C PRO A 5 9.51 2.29 20.72
N GLU A 6 8.40 1.90 21.35
CA GLU A 6 7.95 0.51 21.46
C GLU A 6 6.81 0.17 20.48
N SER A 7 6.26 1.15 19.75
CA SER A 7 5.19 0.88 18.78
C SER A 7 5.77 0.33 17.48
N TYR A 8 5.58 -0.96 17.25
CA TYR A 8 5.96 -1.63 16.00
C TYR A 8 4.87 -1.59 14.93
N ILE A 9 3.68 -1.10 15.26
CA ILE A 9 2.52 -1.03 14.36
C ILE A 9 1.90 0.36 14.47
N SER A 10 1.66 0.98 13.31
CA SER A 10 0.92 2.23 13.20
C SER A 10 -0.28 2.02 12.29
N PHE A 11 -1.46 2.42 12.75
CA PHE A 11 -2.70 2.43 11.97
C PHE A 11 -2.89 3.79 11.31
N GLU A 12 -3.52 3.80 10.13
CA GLU A 12 -3.75 5.02 9.36
C GLU A 12 -2.46 5.85 9.23
N PHE A 13 -1.38 5.15 8.90
CA PHE A 13 -0.06 5.74 8.81
C PHE A 13 -0.05 6.82 7.71
N ALA A 14 0.08 8.05 8.13
CA ALA A 14 0.26 9.20 7.25
C ALA A 14 1.60 9.85 7.59
N PHE A 15 2.49 9.87 6.63
CA PHE A 15 3.79 10.50 6.81
C PHE A 15 3.67 11.99 6.49
N HIS A 16 3.79 12.83 7.51
CA HIS A 16 3.62 14.27 7.38
C HIS A 16 4.85 15.01 6.82
N ASN A 17 5.87 14.30 6.37
CA ASN A 17 7.03 14.96 5.79
C ASN A 17 6.76 15.38 4.34
N ILE A 18 6.18 16.56 4.21
CA ILE A 18 5.78 17.20 2.96
C ILE A 18 6.95 17.33 1.98
N GLU A 19 8.16 17.52 2.50
CA GLU A 19 9.36 17.66 1.67
C GLU A 19 9.63 16.42 0.82
N TRP A 20 9.29 15.23 1.31
CA TRP A 20 9.61 13.98 0.62
C TRP A 20 8.68 13.67 -0.55
N LEU A 21 7.38 13.87 -0.36
CA LEU A 21 6.40 13.63 -1.41
C LEU A 21 5.85 14.92 -2.04
N LYS A 22 6.24 16.10 -1.51
CA LYS A 22 5.71 17.42 -1.92
C LYS A 22 4.17 17.49 -1.87
N GLU A 23 3.57 16.76 -0.94
CA GLU A 23 2.12 16.77 -0.72
C GLU A 23 1.75 18.01 0.10
N ASP A 24 0.73 18.74 -0.32
CA ASP A 24 0.36 20.02 0.30
C ASP A 24 -0.18 19.83 1.72
N ASP A 25 0.30 20.67 2.64
CA ASP A 25 -0.07 20.68 4.06
C ASP A 25 -1.32 21.49 4.36
N GLU A 26 -1.84 22.21 3.39
CA GLU A 26 -3.04 23.04 3.59
C GLU A 26 -4.25 22.19 3.94
N GLY A 27 -4.35 21.94 5.26
CA GLY A 27 -5.49 21.25 5.85
C GLY A 27 -5.56 19.77 5.50
N SER A 28 -4.48 19.02 5.75
CA SER A 28 -4.43 17.56 5.60
C SER A 28 -5.53 16.87 6.40
N ARG A 29 -6.76 17.04 5.94
CA ARG A 29 -7.85 16.14 6.28
C ARG A 29 -7.55 14.82 5.59
N ARG A 30 -7.55 13.74 6.35
CA ARG A 30 -7.47 12.37 5.86
C ARG A 30 -8.20 12.26 4.52
N GLY A 31 -7.51 11.75 3.51
CA GLY A 31 -8.10 11.38 2.22
C GLY A 31 -8.07 12.41 1.10
N THR A 32 -7.57 13.63 1.29
CA THR A 32 -7.64 14.61 0.21
C THR A 32 -6.30 14.92 -0.48
N MET A 33 -5.19 14.98 0.23
CA MET A 33 -3.90 15.41 -0.35
C MET A 33 -2.69 14.69 0.26
N CYS A 34 -2.90 13.75 1.17
CA CYS A 34 -1.86 13.03 1.88
C CYS A 34 -1.88 11.54 1.51
N THR A 35 -0.71 10.96 1.29
CA THR A 35 -0.58 9.49 1.18
C THR A 35 -0.75 8.88 2.55
N SER A 36 -1.71 7.99 2.69
CA SER A 36 -1.92 7.17 3.88
C SER A 36 -1.83 5.69 3.56
N ILE A 37 -1.51 4.90 4.57
CA ILE A 37 -1.45 3.45 4.51
C ILE A 37 -2.24 2.93 5.71
N ASP A 38 -3.16 2.01 5.51
CA ASP A 38 -4.06 1.53 6.57
C ASP A 38 -3.29 0.99 7.78
N VAL A 39 -2.25 0.19 7.53
CA VAL A 39 -1.37 -0.33 8.58
C VAL A 39 0.08 -0.30 8.12
N MET A 40 0.96 0.27 8.94
CA MET A 40 2.40 0.19 8.75
C MET A 40 3.01 -0.63 9.89
N ILE A 41 3.70 -1.72 9.54
CA ILE A 41 4.44 -2.53 10.51
C ILE A 41 5.94 -2.26 10.33
N PHE A 42 6.60 -1.95 11.45
CA PHE A 42 8.05 -1.86 11.55
C PHE A 42 8.58 -3.18 12.09
N ALA A 43 9.26 -3.95 11.25
CA ALA A 43 9.73 -5.28 11.58
C ALA A 43 11.25 -5.34 11.57
N ARG A 44 11.82 -6.33 12.26
CA ARG A 44 13.25 -6.63 12.21
C ARG A 44 13.46 -8.12 11.91
N LYS A 45 14.36 -8.39 10.95
CA LYS A 45 14.79 -9.75 10.65
C LYS A 45 16.32 -9.78 10.64
N GLY A 46 16.90 -10.36 11.68
CA GLY A 46 18.35 -10.24 11.95
C GLY A 46 18.70 -8.76 12.22
N ASN A 47 19.69 -8.26 11.52
CA ASN A 47 20.14 -6.86 11.62
C ASN A 47 19.40 -5.92 10.66
N ARG A 48 18.48 -6.42 9.83
CA ARG A 48 17.73 -5.61 8.85
C ARG A 48 16.40 -5.16 9.40
N LYS A 49 16.10 -3.88 9.18
CA LYS A 49 14.82 -3.26 9.47
C LYS A 49 13.94 -3.30 8.21
N TRP A 50 12.69 -3.69 8.38
CA TRP A 50 11.72 -3.81 7.31
C TRP A 50 10.49 -2.96 7.59
N LEU A 51 9.95 -2.35 6.53
CA LEU A 51 8.60 -1.81 6.54
C LEU A 51 7.67 -2.83 5.87
N ILE A 52 6.51 -3.02 6.45
CA ILE A 52 5.45 -3.82 5.87
C ILE A 52 4.20 -2.93 5.80
N PRO A 53 4.05 -2.14 4.72
CA PRO A 53 2.81 -1.43 4.45
C PRO A 53 1.73 -2.44 4.09
N ILE A 54 0.58 -2.32 4.74
CA ILE A 54 -0.60 -3.14 4.49
C ILE A 54 -1.75 -2.20 4.12
N GLU A 55 -2.28 -2.39 2.94
CA GLU A 55 -3.48 -1.70 2.46
C GLU A 55 -4.64 -2.69 2.41
N TRP A 56 -5.77 -2.31 2.98
CA TRP A 56 -6.94 -3.17 3.12
C TRP A 56 -8.11 -2.68 2.28
N LYS A 57 -8.56 -3.47 1.32
CA LYS A 57 -9.61 -3.12 0.38
C LYS A 57 -10.79 -4.08 0.49
N TYR A 58 -11.92 -3.57 0.94
CA TYR A 58 -13.12 -4.38 1.13
C TYR A 58 -14.20 -4.16 0.08
N THR A 59 -14.57 -2.91 -0.15
CA THR A 59 -15.75 -2.53 -0.93
C THR A 59 -15.46 -1.42 -1.93
N GLU A 60 -14.24 -0.95 -1.98
CA GLU A 60 -13.83 0.13 -2.87
C GLU A 60 -13.94 -0.30 -4.32
N THR A 61 -14.71 0.45 -5.09
CA THR A 61 -14.82 0.29 -6.53
C THR A 61 -13.89 1.29 -7.21
N TYR A 62 -12.88 0.78 -7.87
CA TYR A 62 -12.00 1.57 -8.71
C TYR A 62 -12.50 1.48 -10.14
N ASN A 63 -13.17 2.54 -10.61
CA ASN A 63 -13.69 2.60 -11.98
C ASN A 63 -12.63 3.08 -12.98
N GLY A 64 -11.37 2.70 -12.81
CA GLY A 64 -10.27 3.14 -13.68
C GLY A 64 -10.15 4.68 -13.72
N LYS A 65 -10.44 5.37 -12.60
CA LYS A 65 -10.45 6.83 -12.55
C LYS A 65 -9.08 7.39 -12.84
N ASP A 66 -8.99 8.12 -13.94
CA ASP A 66 -7.78 8.86 -14.30
C ASP A 66 -7.57 10.02 -13.32
N LYS A 67 -6.40 10.03 -12.69
CA LYS A 67 -5.92 11.05 -11.76
C LYS A 67 -4.89 11.97 -12.39
N THR A 68 -4.59 11.81 -13.68
CA THR A 68 -3.59 12.60 -14.40
C THR A 68 -3.96 14.08 -14.37
N ASN A 69 -3.05 14.90 -13.87
CA ASN A 69 -3.06 16.34 -14.03
C ASN A 69 -1.65 16.89 -13.84
N ALA A 70 -1.40 18.11 -14.33
CA ALA A 70 -0.07 18.72 -14.30
C ALA A 70 0.54 18.78 -12.91
N LYS A 71 -0.23 19.15 -11.88
CA LYS A 71 0.25 19.25 -10.49
C LYS A 71 0.71 17.90 -9.94
N ARG A 72 -0.05 16.82 -10.22
CA ARG A 72 0.32 15.46 -9.77
C ARG A 72 1.51 14.92 -10.56
N MET A 73 1.53 15.15 -11.85
CA MET A 73 2.66 14.75 -12.69
C MET A 73 3.95 15.42 -12.21
N ASP A 74 3.96 16.72 -12.03
CA ASP A 74 5.11 17.47 -11.50
C ASP A 74 5.56 16.94 -10.13
N ARG A 75 4.61 16.61 -9.26
CA ARG A 75 4.89 16.09 -7.92
C ARG A 75 5.57 14.73 -7.92
N TYR A 76 5.06 13.78 -8.70
CA TYR A 76 5.47 12.38 -8.60
C TYR A 76 6.42 11.91 -9.71
N ALA A 77 6.52 12.61 -10.85
CA ALA A 77 7.32 12.14 -11.97
C ALA A 77 8.78 11.86 -11.57
N HIS A 78 9.41 12.79 -10.87
CA HIS A 78 10.80 12.64 -10.42
C HIS A 78 10.98 11.51 -9.39
N LEU A 79 9.96 11.21 -8.57
CA LEU A 79 9.98 10.09 -7.63
C LEU A 79 9.86 8.76 -8.38
N ILE A 80 8.99 8.70 -9.40
CA ILE A 80 8.87 7.53 -10.26
C ILE A 80 10.18 7.29 -11.03
N GLU A 81 10.79 8.33 -11.61
CA GLU A 81 12.05 8.24 -12.36
C GLU A 81 13.21 7.76 -11.48
N SER A 82 13.25 8.14 -10.22
CA SER A 82 14.26 7.71 -9.26
C SER A 82 13.93 6.41 -8.52
N SER A 83 12.76 5.84 -8.76
CA SER A 83 12.29 4.64 -8.08
C SER A 83 13.15 3.42 -8.44
N LYS A 84 13.42 2.60 -7.42
CA LYS A 84 14.04 1.27 -7.58
C LYS A 84 13.00 0.15 -7.58
N ARG A 85 11.73 0.49 -7.39
CA ARG A 85 10.61 -0.45 -7.32
C ARG A 85 9.68 -0.36 -8.51
N LEU A 86 9.52 0.83 -9.06
CA LEU A 86 8.63 1.09 -10.18
C LEU A 86 9.43 1.09 -11.49
N LYS A 87 8.90 0.49 -12.52
CA LYS A 87 9.47 0.61 -13.86
C LYS A 87 9.33 2.04 -14.38
N THR A 88 10.37 2.51 -15.00
CA THR A 88 10.48 3.88 -15.51
C THR A 88 10.31 3.93 -17.04
N PRO A 89 10.24 5.11 -17.65
CA PRO A 89 10.25 5.25 -19.11
C PRO A 89 11.44 4.58 -19.80
N GLU A 90 12.59 4.47 -19.15
CA GLU A 90 13.74 3.70 -19.64
C GLU A 90 13.41 2.22 -19.85
N HIS A 91 12.43 1.70 -19.10
CA HIS A 91 11.88 0.36 -19.28
C HIS A 91 10.64 0.32 -20.18
N GLY A 92 10.37 1.41 -20.92
CA GLY A 92 9.25 1.51 -21.86
C GLY A 92 7.88 1.75 -21.21
N VAL A 93 7.85 2.16 -19.94
CA VAL A 93 6.61 2.42 -19.19
C VAL A 93 6.34 3.92 -19.12
N ALA A 94 5.23 4.39 -19.69
CA ALA A 94 4.85 5.79 -19.59
C ALA A 94 4.42 6.15 -18.16
N HIS A 95 4.81 7.33 -17.64
CA HIS A 95 4.42 7.80 -16.31
C HIS A 95 2.90 7.81 -16.10
N SER A 96 2.13 8.14 -17.14
CA SER A 96 0.67 8.25 -17.07
C SER A 96 -0.01 6.99 -16.57
N ILE A 97 0.58 5.82 -16.74
CA ILE A 97 0.01 4.54 -16.27
C ILE A 97 -0.13 4.49 -14.75
N TYR A 98 0.75 5.19 -14.03
CA TYR A 98 0.71 5.28 -12.57
C TYR A 98 -0.34 6.27 -12.05
N PHE A 99 -1.02 7.00 -12.92
CA PHE A 99 -2.04 7.98 -12.52
C PHE A 99 -3.47 7.49 -12.76
N VAL A 100 -3.64 6.20 -12.98
CA VAL A 100 -4.96 5.54 -13.07
C VAL A 100 -5.17 4.66 -11.84
N GLU A 101 -6.34 4.74 -11.19
CA GLU A 101 -6.64 3.87 -10.05
C GLU A 101 -6.84 2.40 -10.50
N PRO A 102 -6.33 1.41 -9.75
CA PRO A 102 -5.72 1.50 -8.41
C PRO A 102 -4.22 1.81 -8.41
N SER A 103 -3.57 1.87 -9.58
CA SER A 103 -2.11 2.07 -9.67
C SER A 103 -1.66 3.38 -9.04
N TYR A 104 -2.51 4.44 -9.08
CA TYR A 104 -2.15 5.73 -8.52
C TYR A 104 -1.95 5.67 -6.99
N GLU A 105 -2.83 5.01 -6.28
CA GLU A 105 -2.71 4.83 -4.83
C GLU A 105 -1.47 3.98 -4.49
N LEU A 106 -1.32 2.84 -5.15
CA LEU A 106 -0.22 1.91 -4.91
C LEU A 106 1.15 2.50 -5.26
N MET A 107 1.23 3.31 -6.31
CA MET A 107 2.42 4.07 -6.67
C MET A 107 2.80 5.03 -5.53
N ARG A 108 1.85 5.84 -5.04
CA ARG A 108 2.10 6.80 -3.96
C ARG A 108 2.64 6.11 -2.70
N GLN A 109 2.04 5.00 -2.31
CA GLN A 109 2.49 4.20 -1.16
C GLN A 109 3.88 3.62 -1.39
N THR A 110 4.16 3.16 -2.61
CA THR A 110 5.48 2.63 -2.99
C THR A 110 6.56 3.70 -2.87
N VAL A 111 6.35 4.88 -3.48
CA VAL A 111 7.35 5.96 -3.40
C VAL A 111 7.49 6.51 -1.98
N LEU A 112 6.43 6.52 -1.16
CA LEU A 112 6.52 6.86 0.26
C LEU A 112 7.46 5.89 0.99
N CYS A 113 7.27 4.59 0.83
CA CYS A 113 8.14 3.58 1.45
C CYS A 113 9.59 3.69 0.96
N GLU A 114 9.81 4.00 -0.32
CA GLU A 114 11.15 4.26 -0.84
C GLU A 114 11.81 5.49 -0.20
N GLN A 115 11.05 6.56 0.04
CA GLN A 115 11.58 7.73 0.76
C GLN A 115 11.98 7.36 2.19
N ILE A 116 11.14 6.61 2.91
CA ILE A 116 11.47 6.14 4.28
C ILE A 116 12.76 5.31 4.28
N VAL A 117 12.91 4.42 3.31
CA VAL A 117 14.14 3.60 3.14
C VAL A 117 15.34 4.47 2.76
N SER A 118 15.18 5.43 1.85
CA SER A 118 16.28 6.32 1.42
C SER A 118 16.83 7.16 2.58
N HIS A 119 15.96 7.55 3.52
CA HIS A 119 16.32 8.28 4.74
C HIS A 119 16.76 7.38 5.90
N LYS A 120 16.99 6.08 5.65
CA LYS A 120 17.57 5.12 6.60
C LYS A 120 16.70 4.79 7.82
N PHE A 121 15.41 5.02 7.77
CA PHE A 121 14.49 4.54 8.81
C PHE A 121 14.25 3.03 8.71
N ALA A 122 14.39 2.48 7.51
CA ALA A 122 14.38 1.04 7.25
C ALA A 122 15.40 0.67 6.16
N ASP A 123 15.71 -0.60 6.03
CA ASP A 123 16.63 -1.12 5.01
C ASP A 123 15.88 -1.57 3.74
N ASP A 124 14.60 -1.91 3.87
CA ASP A 124 13.78 -2.43 2.78
C ASP A 124 12.29 -2.44 3.17
N PHE A 125 11.41 -2.72 2.21
CA PHE A 125 9.99 -2.90 2.48
C PHE A 125 9.36 -4.03 1.67
N PHE A 126 8.25 -4.57 2.18
CA PHE A 126 7.43 -5.58 1.54
C PHE A 126 5.97 -5.14 1.58
N HIS A 127 5.40 -4.82 0.42
CA HIS A 127 4.06 -4.28 0.32
C HIS A 127 3.02 -5.40 0.31
N ILE A 128 2.02 -5.28 1.16
CA ILE A 128 0.88 -6.20 1.23
C ILE A 128 -0.39 -5.44 0.87
N ASN A 129 -1.16 -6.00 -0.05
CA ASN A 129 -2.49 -5.53 -0.37
C ASN A 129 -3.50 -6.63 -0.01
N VAL A 130 -4.44 -6.33 0.88
CA VAL A 130 -5.45 -7.30 1.34
C VAL A 130 -6.73 -7.07 0.58
N ILE A 131 -7.04 -7.99 -0.33
CA ILE A 131 -8.21 -7.89 -1.23
C ILE A 131 -8.98 -9.21 -1.18
N PRO A 132 -10.26 -9.22 -0.78
CA PRO A 132 -11.09 -10.42 -0.81
C PRO A 132 -11.12 -11.07 -2.20
N ARG A 133 -11.11 -12.41 -2.25
CA ARG A 133 -11.15 -13.16 -3.52
C ARG A 133 -12.36 -12.81 -4.37
N ARG A 134 -13.50 -12.52 -3.72
CA ARG A 134 -14.73 -12.10 -4.39
C ARG A 134 -14.62 -10.74 -5.07
N HIS A 135 -13.64 -9.91 -4.68
CA HIS A 135 -13.37 -8.61 -5.31
C HIS A 135 -12.46 -8.79 -6.53
N TYR A 136 -12.91 -9.65 -7.45
CA TYR A 136 -12.10 -10.11 -8.59
C TYR A 136 -11.69 -8.97 -9.53
N GLU A 137 -12.51 -7.94 -9.69
CA GLU A 137 -12.21 -6.79 -10.55
C GLU A 137 -10.98 -6.04 -10.05
N LEU A 138 -10.97 -5.68 -8.76
CA LEU A 138 -9.84 -5.00 -8.16
C LEU A 138 -8.59 -5.87 -8.14
N ARG A 139 -8.73 -7.17 -7.77
CA ARG A 139 -7.59 -8.10 -7.83
C ARG A 139 -7.01 -8.17 -9.23
N ASN A 140 -7.83 -8.31 -10.25
CA ASN A 140 -7.39 -8.34 -11.65
C ASN A 140 -6.69 -7.05 -12.07
N ALA A 141 -7.21 -5.88 -11.65
CA ALA A 141 -6.59 -4.61 -11.95
C ALA A 141 -5.18 -4.53 -11.32
N VAL A 142 -5.05 -4.86 -10.03
CA VAL A 142 -3.74 -4.87 -9.36
C VAL A 142 -2.80 -5.90 -10.00
N GLU A 143 -3.27 -7.13 -10.27
CA GLU A 143 -2.45 -8.21 -10.85
C GLU A 143 -1.99 -7.93 -12.28
N LYS A 144 -2.85 -7.30 -13.10
CA LYS A 144 -2.58 -7.09 -14.52
C LYS A 144 -2.04 -5.71 -14.86
N GLU A 145 -2.34 -4.70 -14.04
CA GLU A 145 -1.99 -3.30 -14.33
C GLU A 145 -0.86 -2.79 -13.44
N PHE A 146 -0.85 -3.10 -12.14
CA PHE A 146 0.17 -2.59 -11.23
C PHE A 146 1.36 -3.53 -11.03
N ILE A 147 1.14 -4.82 -10.71
CA ILE A 147 2.25 -5.77 -10.48
C ILE A 147 3.22 -5.88 -11.65
N PRO A 148 2.79 -5.85 -12.93
CA PRO A 148 3.71 -5.83 -14.06
C PRO A 148 4.62 -4.61 -14.11
N MET A 149 4.21 -3.49 -13.46
CA MET A 149 4.98 -2.25 -13.39
C MET A 149 6.02 -2.25 -12.27
N LEU A 150 6.12 -3.32 -11.48
CA LEU A 150 7.16 -3.46 -10.45
C LEU A 150 8.43 -4.09 -11.03
N GLU A 151 9.59 -3.54 -10.63
CA GLU A 151 10.89 -4.13 -10.92
C GLU A 151 11.09 -5.46 -10.20
N ASP A 152 10.78 -5.49 -8.90
CA ASP A 152 10.84 -6.71 -8.09
C ASP A 152 9.44 -7.07 -7.57
N LYS A 153 8.76 -7.93 -8.33
CA LYS A 153 7.42 -8.43 -7.97
C LYS A 153 7.40 -9.26 -6.68
N SER A 154 8.54 -9.80 -6.25
CA SER A 154 8.63 -10.59 -5.02
C SER A 154 8.41 -9.77 -3.75
N LYS A 155 8.45 -8.44 -3.87
CA LYS A 155 8.27 -7.48 -2.77
C LYS A 155 6.84 -6.95 -2.65
N PHE A 156 5.92 -7.50 -3.43
CA PHE A 156 4.50 -7.15 -3.39
C PHE A 156 3.66 -8.42 -3.35
N LYS A 157 2.67 -8.47 -2.48
CA LYS A 157 1.76 -9.62 -2.41
C LYS A 157 0.32 -9.19 -2.15
N ILE A 158 -0.61 -9.83 -2.85
CA ILE A 158 -2.03 -9.75 -2.56
C ILE A 158 -2.40 -10.93 -1.68
N PHE A 159 -2.98 -10.64 -0.52
CA PHE A 159 -3.57 -11.64 0.36
C PHE A 159 -5.10 -11.60 0.29
N ASP A 160 -5.70 -12.75 0.42
CA ASP A 160 -7.09 -12.84 0.86
C ASP A 160 -7.15 -12.62 2.37
N PRO A 161 -8.17 -11.92 2.92
CA PRO A 161 -8.29 -11.71 4.37
C PRO A 161 -8.26 -13.01 5.18
N GLU A 162 -8.92 -14.08 4.68
CA GLU A 162 -8.92 -15.38 5.37
C GLU A 162 -7.51 -16.00 5.37
N GLU A 163 -6.76 -15.86 4.28
CA GLU A 163 -5.37 -16.34 4.17
C GLU A 163 -4.46 -15.57 5.15
N LEU A 164 -4.59 -14.25 5.19
CA LEU A 164 -3.79 -13.40 6.07
C LEU A 164 -4.01 -13.72 7.54
N LEU A 165 -5.25 -13.97 7.94
CA LEU A 165 -5.62 -14.24 9.32
C LEU A 165 -5.60 -15.73 9.69
N SER A 166 -5.30 -16.62 8.75
CA SER A 166 -5.26 -18.07 8.98
C SER A 166 -4.33 -18.52 10.11
N PRO A 167 -3.20 -17.84 10.42
CA PRO A 167 -2.37 -18.19 11.56
C PRO A 167 -3.06 -18.05 12.93
N LEU A 168 -4.17 -17.31 12.99
CA LEU A 168 -4.96 -17.15 14.22
C LEU A 168 -5.95 -18.30 14.45
N ASN A 169 -6.18 -19.15 13.45
CA ASN A 169 -7.08 -20.29 13.57
C ASN A 169 -6.62 -21.25 14.68
N GLY A 170 -7.58 -21.68 15.51
CA GLY A 170 -7.31 -22.57 16.64
C GLY A 170 -6.76 -21.87 17.90
N ASN A 171 -6.62 -20.56 17.86
CA ASN A 171 -6.33 -19.77 19.06
C ASN A 171 -7.64 -19.22 19.63
N MET A 172 -8.08 -19.80 20.75
CA MET A 172 -9.36 -19.48 21.41
C MET A 172 -9.58 -17.98 21.66
N ALA A 173 -8.49 -17.21 21.84
CA ALA A 173 -8.59 -15.76 22.04
C ALA A 173 -9.18 -15.01 20.84
N TYR A 174 -9.12 -15.60 19.66
CA TYR A 174 -9.57 -14.97 18.39
C TYR A 174 -10.78 -15.67 17.77
N ASP A 175 -11.29 -16.74 18.35
CA ASP A 175 -12.39 -17.53 17.76
C ASP A 175 -13.64 -16.70 17.50
N GLU A 176 -14.06 -15.86 18.45
CA GLU A 176 -15.23 -14.98 18.28
C GLU A 176 -14.98 -13.93 17.19
N LEU A 177 -13.79 -13.33 17.17
CA LEU A 177 -13.42 -12.37 16.13
C LEU A 177 -13.42 -13.00 14.74
N LEU A 178 -12.77 -14.16 14.59
CA LEU A 178 -12.71 -14.86 13.31
C LEU A 178 -14.09 -15.32 12.84
N LYS A 179 -14.94 -15.78 13.77
CA LYS A 179 -16.34 -16.10 13.47
C LYS A 179 -17.10 -14.87 12.96
N TYR A 180 -17.01 -13.75 13.68
CA TYR A 180 -17.64 -12.49 13.28
C TYR A 180 -17.19 -12.02 11.88
N LEU A 181 -15.87 -12.04 11.63
CA LEU A 181 -15.31 -11.64 10.34
C LEU A 181 -15.80 -12.57 9.23
N LYS A 182 -15.84 -13.88 9.49
CA LYS A 182 -16.30 -14.89 8.55
C LYS A 182 -17.76 -14.73 8.19
N GLU A 183 -18.61 -14.52 9.18
CA GLU A 183 -20.06 -14.35 8.97
C GLU A 183 -20.39 -13.04 8.23
N ARG A 184 -19.67 -11.97 8.54
CA ARG A 184 -19.99 -10.64 8.04
C ARG A 184 -19.28 -10.28 6.73
N TYR A 185 -18.04 -10.70 6.59
CA TYR A 185 -17.17 -10.21 5.49
C TYR A 185 -16.69 -11.32 4.55
N TRP A 186 -16.56 -12.56 5.02
CA TRP A 186 -15.98 -13.63 4.21
C TRP A 186 -17.01 -14.69 3.79
N GLY A 187 -18.14 -14.73 4.46
CA GLY A 187 -19.21 -15.70 4.15
C GLY A 187 -19.71 -15.57 2.73
N SER A 188 -20.01 -16.71 2.12
CA SER A 188 -20.67 -16.77 0.82
C SER A 188 -21.95 -15.94 0.85
N VAL A 189 -22.10 -15.02 -0.08
CA VAL A 189 -23.42 -14.44 -0.36
C VAL A 189 -24.33 -15.61 -0.72
N LYS A 190 -25.34 -15.86 0.14
CA LYS A 190 -26.40 -16.81 -0.17
C LYS A 190 -27.23 -16.31 -1.34
#